data_f51a711f0c44512f814dee00a9375e5a
#
_entry.id   f51a711f0c44512f814dee00a9375e5a
#
_cell.length_a   1.000
_cell.length_b   1.000
_cell.length_c   1.000
_cell.angle_alpha   90.00
_cell.angle_beta   90.00
_cell.angle_gamma   90.00
#
_symmetry.space_group_name_H-M   'P 1'
#
loop_
_entity.id
_entity.type
_entity.pdbx_description
1 polymer ?
#
loop_
_entity_poly.entity_id
_entity_poly.type
_entity_poly.pdbx_seq_one_letter_code
_entity_poly.pdbx_strand_id
1 'polypeptide(L)'
;QLLNMVLVTGNQVYIDSVMNNVFDDETRLLSGARAQRERMRMQALTTGAISITANGQDYDYDYAIPEAHKGNATVPWSNPDASIYDDIKAGLDKIEDDTGVRPTRATCSSKTWGYFLKNKELRAALNGNDSNAPVRESKIKAYIQEELDLEIVKYTKKYKDEAGVDHQFIDDDVFVMFPSGTLGTSWFGTTPEQSDLMTGNAANVTITDTGVAVTTTKETDPVNVDTKVSMIFLPSFEAADQVYILDTKQQ
;
A
#
# COMPACT_ATOMS: atom_id res chain seq x y z
N GLN A 1 -18.41 6.55 31.79
CA GLN A 1 -18.20 7.49 32.90
C GLN A 1 -18.09 8.93 32.41
N LEU A 2 -17.33 9.23 31.35
CA LEU A 2 -17.15 10.58 30.81
C LEU A 2 -18.50 11.21 30.36
N LEU A 3 -19.32 10.45 29.63
CA LEU A 3 -20.60 10.97 29.12
C LEU A 3 -21.61 11.32 30.23
N ASN A 4 -21.61 10.56 31.32
CA ASN A 4 -22.45 10.87 32.49
C ASN A 4 -21.96 12.12 33.24
N MET A 5 -20.66 12.37 33.30
CA MET A 5 -20.12 13.61 33.85
C MET A 5 -20.50 14.83 33.01
N VAL A 6 -20.51 14.70 31.67
CA VAL A 6 -20.92 15.76 30.74
C VAL A 6 -22.38 16.16 30.95
N LEU A 7 -23.27 15.20 31.13
CA LEU A 7 -24.70 15.47 31.33
C LEU A 7 -25.00 16.12 32.69
N VAL A 8 -24.13 15.92 33.69
CA VAL A 8 -24.33 16.41 35.06
C VAL A 8 -23.72 17.81 35.30
N THR A 9 -22.64 18.16 34.59
CA THR A 9 -21.89 19.39 34.91
C THR A 9 -22.28 20.61 34.07
N GLY A 10 -22.99 20.46 32.94
CA GLY A 10 -23.39 21.58 32.08
C GLY A 10 -22.23 22.45 31.57
N ASN A 11 -20.98 21.95 31.69
CA ASN A 11 -19.78 22.69 31.32
C ASN A 11 -19.50 22.51 29.83
N GLN A 12 -19.69 23.56 29.03
CA GLN A 12 -19.52 23.55 27.58
C GLN A 12 -18.10 23.12 27.17
N VAL A 13 -17.07 23.55 27.90
CA VAL A 13 -15.66 23.18 27.62
C VAL A 13 -15.44 21.67 27.75
N TYR A 14 -16.12 21.04 28.69
CA TYR A 14 -16.03 19.60 28.88
C TYR A 14 -16.78 18.84 27.81
N ILE A 15 -17.97 19.33 27.41
CA ILE A 15 -18.74 18.78 26.29
C ILE A 15 -17.91 18.84 25.00
N ASP A 16 -17.27 19.97 24.73
CA ASP A 16 -16.44 20.16 23.54
C ASP A 16 -15.20 19.24 23.56
N SER A 17 -14.59 19.02 24.72
CA SER A 17 -13.48 18.09 24.87
C SER A 17 -13.89 16.63 24.61
N VAL A 18 -15.04 16.21 25.09
CA VAL A 18 -15.57 14.85 24.81
C VAL A 18 -15.95 14.69 23.35
N MET A 19 -16.60 15.70 22.76
CA MET A 19 -16.95 15.67 21.35
C MET A 19 -15.68 15.61 20.47
N ASN A 20 -14.66 16.41 20.76
CA ASN A 20 -13.40 16.36 20.05
C ASN A 20 -12.73 14.98 20.11
N ASN A 21 -12.74 14.32 21.29
CA ASN A 21 -12.21 12.96 21.41
C ASN A 21 -12.98 11.94 20.56
N VAL A 22 -14.31 12.05 20.51
CA VAL A 22 -15.14 11.18 19.65
C VAL A 22 -14.83 11.40 18.16
N PHE A 23 -14.67 12.65 17.73
CA PHE A 23 -14.28 12.97 16.34
C PHE A 23 -12.86 12.50 16.02
N ASP A 24 -11.93 12.58 16.97
CA ASP A 24 -10.57 12.05 16.80
C ASP A 24 -10.56 10.54 16.62
N ASP A 25 -11.40 9.80 17.36
CA ASP A 25 -11.52 8.35 17.25
C ASP A 25 -12.13 7.94 15.89
N GLU A 26 -13.16 8.64 15.43
CA GLU A 26 -13.73 8.41 14.08
C GLU A 26 -12.68 8.65 12.99
N THR A 27 -11.92 9.74 13.07
CA THR A 27 -10.86 10.06 12.13
C THR A 27 -9.76 9.00 12.10
N ARG A 28 -9.40 8.46 13.27
CA ARG A 28 -8.42 7.36 13.37
C ARG A 28 -8.92 6.07 12.72
N LEU A 29 -10.17 5.69 12.98
CA LEU A 29 -10.80 4.50 12.40
C LEU A 29 -10.91 4.62 10.87
N LEU A 30 -11.31 5.77 10.36
CA LEU A 30 -11.34 6.06 8.91
C LEU A 30 -9.94 6.00 8.28
N SER A 31 -8.93 6.54 8.98
CA SER A 31 -7.53 6.44 8.54
C SER A 31 -7.06 4.99 8.49
N GLY A 32 -7.45 4.16 9.46
CA GLY A 32 -7.19 2.72 9.47
C GLY A 32 -7.82 2.00 8.27
N ALA A 33 -9.09 2.29 7.96
CA ALA A 33 -9.78 1.74 6.79
C ALA A 33 -9.08 2.13 5.47
N ARG A 34 -8.62 3.38 5.36
CA ARG A 34 -7.84 3.85 4.19
C ARG A 34 -6.49 3.15 4.09
N ALA A 35 -5.79 2.97 5.22
CA ALA A 35 -4.52 2.25 5.26
C ALA A 35 -4.69 0.78 4.83
N GLN A 36 -5.77 0.12 5.27
CA GLN A 36 -6.06 -1.25 4.87
C GLN A 36 -6.33 -1.36 3.36
N ARG A 37 -7.07 -0.43 2.76
CA ARG A 37 -7.25 -0.38 1.29
C ARG A 37 -5.93 -0.25 0.54
N GLU A 38 -5.06 0.62 1.03
CA GLU A 38 -3.73 0.83 0.44
C GLU A 38 -2.85 -0.41 0.60
N ARG A 39 -2.90 -1.07 1.78
CA ARG A 39 -2.20 -2.33 2.02
C ARG A 39 -2.61 -3.40 1.01
N MET A 40 -3.91 -3.61 0.80
CA MET A 40 -4.41 -4.60 -0.16
C MET A 40 -3.92 -4.31 -1.59
N ARG A 41 -3.94 -3.04 -2.02
CA ARG A 41 -3.44 -2.65 -3.35
C ARG A 41 -1.95 -2.89 -3.49
N MET A 42 -1.16 -2.53 -2.49
CA MET A 42 0.29 -2.73 -2.52
C MET A 42 0.65 -4.21 -2.45
N GLN A 43 -0.06 -4.99 -1.65
CA GLN A 43 0.12 -6.44 -1.58
C GLN A 43 -0.20 -7.09 -2.94
N ALA A 44 -1.33 -6.75 -3.58
CA ALA A 44 -1.65 -7.21 -4.92
C ALA A 44 -0.55 -6.86 -5.94
N LEU A 45 -0.03 -5.62 -5.88
CA LEU A 45 1.01 -5.15 -6.79
C LEU A 45 2.37 -5.84 -6.57
N THR A 46 2.75 -6.11 -5.32
CA THR A 46 4.10 -6.60 -4.98
C THR A 46 4.21 -8.12 -4.89
N THR A 47 3.09 -8.82 -4.70
CA THR A 47 3.08 -10.29 -4.57
C THR A 47 2.18 -10.96 -5.60
N GLY A 48 1.26 -10.23 -6.22
CA GLY A 48 0.23 -10.78 -7.10
C GLY A 48 -0.95 -11.41 -6.36
N ALA A 49 -0.97 -11.34 -5.03
CA ALA A 49 -2.01 -11.92 -4.20
C ALA A 49 -2.37 -11.00 -3.05
N ILE A 50 -3.53 -11.20 -2.45
CA ILE A 50 -3.97 -10.55 -1.22
C ILE A 50 -4.23 -11.64 -0.20
N SER A 51 -3.63 -11.51 0.99
CA SER A 51 -3.93 -12.36 2.13
C SER A 51 -4.37 -11.50 3.30
N ILE A 52 -5.57 -11.77 3.80
CA ILE A 52 -6.19 -11.01 4.89
C ILE A 52 -6.74 -12.00 5.92
N THR A 53 -6.32 -11.84 7.16
CA THR A 53 -6.96 -12.51 8.29
C THR A 53 -7.97 -11.54 8.91
N ALA A 54 -9.24 -11.88 8.88
CA ALA A 54 -10.30 -11.09 9.48
C ALA A 54 -11.34 -11.99 10.17
N ASN A 55 -11.73 -11.63 11.38
CA ASN A 55 -12.72 -12.38 12.19
C ASN A 55 -12.36 -13.88 12.37
N GLY A 56 -11.06 -14.22 12.48
CA GLY A 56 -10.58 -15.59 12.60
C GLY A 56 -10.68 -16.44 11.34
N GLN A 57 -10.87 -15.81 10.18
CA GLN A 57 -10.85 -16.43 8.85
C GLN A 57 -9.76 -15.81 8.00
N ASP A 58 -9.07 -16.66 7.22
CA ASP A 58 -8.07 -16.23 6.25
C ASP A 58 -8.73 -16.17 4.87
N TYR A 59 -8.57 -15.03 4.22
CA TYR A 59 -9.02 -14.78 2.86
C TYR A 59 -7.81 -14.58 1.97
N ASP A 60 -7.55 -15.57 1.12
CA ASP A 60 -6.48 -15.51 0.13
C ASP A 60 -7.09 -15.35 -1.26
N TYR A 61 -6.64 -14.34 -1.97
CA TYR A 61 -7.04 -14.07 -3.34
C TYR A 61 -5.81 -13.88 -4.22
N ASP A 62 -5.61 -14.79 -5.18
CA ASP A 62 -4.50 -14.76 -6.13
C ASP A 62 -4.97 -14.18 -7.47
N TYR A 63 -4.28 -13.16 -7.94
CA TYR A 63 -4.52 -12.52 -9.25
C TYR A 63 -3.86 -13.25 -10.41
N ALA A 64 -3.20 -14.37 -10.14
CA ALA A 64 -2.59 -15.25 -11.13
C ALA A 64 -1.57 -14.53 -12.03
N ILE A 65 -0.70 -13.69 -11.46
CA ILE A 65 0.45 -13.14 -12.20
C ILE A 65 1.27 -14.31 -12.75
N PRO A 66 1.57 -14.34 -14.07
CA PRO A 66 2.38 -15.40 -14.65
C PRO A 66 3.71 -15.57 -13.91
N GLU A 67 4.12 -16.82 -13.65
CA GLU A 67 5.41 -17.08 -12.98
C GLU A 67 6.61 -16.56 -13.77
N ALA A 68 6.48 -16.47 -15.10
CA ALA A 68 7.49 -15.88 -15.98
C ALA A 68 7.67 -14.36 -15.74
N HIS A 69 6.71 -13.71 -15.07
CA HIS A 69 6.75 -12.30 -14.70
C HIS A 69 7.19 -12.08 -13.25
N LYS A 70 7.62 -13.13 -12.58
CA LYS A 70 8.25 -13.10 -11.26
C LYS A 70 9.70 -13.54 -11.42
N GLY A 71 10.62 -12.63 -11.25
CA GLY A 71 12.05 -12.91 -11.42
C GLY A 71 12.86 -12.66 -10.17
N ASN A 72 14.07 -13.21 -10.17
CA ASN A 72 15.06 -12.96 -9.14
C ASN A 72 16.23 -12.21 -9.77
N ALA A 73 16.86 -11.32 -9.00
CA ALA A 73 18.10 -10.68 -9.42
C ALA A 73 19.19 -11.71 -9.68
N THR A 74 19.98 -11.49 -10.70
CA THR A 74 21.11 -12.37 -11.06
C THR A 74 22.16 -12.43 -9.93
N VAL A 75 22.42 -11.28 -9.32
CA VAL A 75 23.24 -11.10 -8.13
C VAL A 75 22.44 -10.22 -7.15
N PRO A 76 22.42 -10.55 -5.84
CA PRO A 76 21.69 -9.71 -4.88
C PRO A 76 22.06 -8.23 -5.02
N TRP A 77 21.07 -7.35 -5.12
CA TRP A 77 21.32 -5.91 -5.29
C TRP A 77 22.01 -5.25 -4.09
N SER A 78 22.01 -5.93 -2.96
CA SER A 78 22.84 -5.53 -1.81
C SER A 78 24.34 -5.57 -2.10
N ASN A 79 24.76 -6.35 -3.11
CA ASN A 79 26.12 -6.34 -3.63
C ASN A 79 26.32 -5.13 -4.57
N PRO A 80 27.31 -4.27 -4.32
CA PRO A 80 27.58 -3.14 -5.20
C PRO A 80 27.99 -3.50 -6.65
N ASP A 81 28.38 -4.75 -6.88
CA ASP A 81 28.79 -5.26 -8.21
C ASP A 81 27.61 -5.96 -8.94
N ALA A 82 26.39 -5.87 -8.45
CA ALA A 82 25.21 -6.42 -9.11
C ALA A 82 24.86 -5.63 -10.39
N SER A 83 24.43 -6.34 -11.45
CA SER A 83 24.00 -5.71 -12.70
C SER A 83 22.54 -5.26 -12.62
N ILE A 84 22.26 -4.22 -11.82
CA ILE A 84 20.91 -3.69 -11.61
C ILE A 84 20.26 -3.27 -12.93
N TYR A 85 21.02 -2.65 -13.84
CA TYR A 85 20.55 -2.21 -15.14
C TYR A 85 20.05 -3.39 -16.00
N ASP A 86 20.83 -4.47 -16.07
CA ASP A 86 20.50 -5.64 -16.88
C ASP A 86 19.31 -6.40 -16.31
N ASP A 87 19.21 -6.54 -14.99
CA ASP A 87 18.07 -7.18 -14.34
C ASP A 87 16.76 -6.43 -14.62
N ILE A 88 16.78 -5.09 -14.55
CA ILE A 88 15.62 -4.25 -14.89
C ILE A 88 15.27 -4.39 -16.37
N LYS A 89 16.26 -4.28 -17.24
CA LYS A 89 16.08 -4.40 -18.70
C LYS A 89 15.49 -5.75 -19.06
N ALA A 90 15.97 -6.83 -18.49
CA ALA A 90 15.46 -8.18 -18.75
C ALA A 90 13.98 -8.31 -18.35
N GLY A 91 13.58 -7.72 -17.20
CA GLY A 91 12.19 -7.70 -16.77
C GLY A 91 11.29 -6.88 -17.71
N LEU A 92 11.75 -5.71 -18.17
CA LEU A 92 11.03 -4.87 -19.12
C LEU A 92 10.83 -5.58 -20.47
N ASP A 93 11.92 -6.14 -21.02
CA ASP A 93 11.89 -6.86 -22.30
C ASP A 93 10.99 -8.09 -22.22
N LYS A 94 10.97 -8.80 -21.06
CA LYS A 94 10.10 -9.97 -20.84
C LYS A 94 8.62 -9.60 -20.91
N ILE A 95 8.18 -8.54 -20.26
CA ILE A 95 6.79 -8.08 -20.33
C ILE A 95 6.42 -7.63 -21.73
N GLU A 96 7.31 -6.87 -22.37
CA GLU A 96 7.09 -6.38 -23.74
C GLU A 96 6.95 -7.55 -24.73
N ASP A 97 7.79 -8.57 -24.62
CA ASP A 97 7.73 -9.77 -25.47
C ASP A 97 6.43 -10.57 -25.26
N ASP A 98 5.97 -10.70 -24.02
CA ASP A 98 4.79 -11.52 -23.71
C ASP A 98 3.46 -10.78 -23.96
N THR A 99 3.42 -9.47 -23.76
CA THR A 99 2.17 -8.70 -23.77
C THR A 99 2.10 -7.63 -24.85
N GLY A 100 3.24 -7.26 -25.45
CA GLY A 100 3.34 -6.12 -26.36
C GLY A 100 3.28 -4.75 -25.66
N VAL A 101 3.29 -4.72 -24.32
CA VAL A 101 3.22 -3.49 -23.54
C VAL A 101 4.51 -3.36 -22.71
N ARG A 102 5.27 -2.28 -22.93
CA ARG A 102 6.47 -2.00 -22.15
C ARG A 102 6.10 -1.28 -20.85
N PRO A 103 6.51 -1.77 -19.67
CA PRO A 103 6.36 -1.03 -18.43
C PRO A 103 7.15 0.27 -18.45
N THR A 104 6.54 1.36 -17.98
CA THR A 104 7.17 2.69 -17.93
C THR A 104 7.28 3.24 -16.52
N ARG A 105 6.78 2.52 -15.52
CA ARG A 105 6.82 2.90 -14.12
C ARG A 105 7.33 1.77 -13.26
N ALA A 106 8.05 2.14 -12.19
CA ALA A 106 8.49 1.17 -11.19
C ALA A 106 8.36 1.74 -9.78
N THR A 107 8.25 0.86 -8.81
CA THR A 107 8.21 1.21 -7.39
C THR A 107 9.03 0.25 -6.55
N CYS A 108 9.59 0.77 -5.45
CA CYS A 108 10.35 -0.02 -4.49
C CYS A 108 10.41 0.70 -3.13
N SER A 109 10.89 -0.01 -2.11
CA SER A 109 11.16 0.58 -0.80
C SER A 109 12.38 1.51 -0.81
N SER A 110 12.53 2.31 0.24
CA SER A 110 13.72 3.17 0.40
C SER A 110 15.02 2.38 0.52
N LYS A 111 14.98 1.18 1.11
CA LYS A 111 16.14 0.30 1.24
C LYS A 111 16.57 -0.23 -0.12
N THR A 112 15.62 -0.75 -0.89
CA THR A 112 15.87 -1.24 -2.26
C THR A 112 16.41 -0.13 -3.15
N TRP A 113 15.85 1.09 -3.07
CA TRP A 113 16.41 2.26 -3.75
C TRP A 113 17.85 2.58 -3.31
N GLY A 114 18.19 2.34 -2.04
CA GLY A 114 19.53 2.53 -1.52
C GLY A 114 20.62 1.69 -2.23
N TYR A 115 20.25 0.59 -2.86
CA TYR A 115 21.16 -0.25 -3.64
C TYR A 115 21.61 0.44 -4.93
N PHE A 116 20.71 1.15 -5.60
CA PHE A 116 21.06 1.96 -6.78
C PHE A 116 22.14 2.99 -6.48
N LEU A 117 22.07 3.63 -5.32
CA LEU A 117 23.06 4.63 -4.89
C LEU A 117 24.45 4.03 -4.60
N LYS A 118 24.51 2.73 -4.29
CA LYS A 118 25.75 2.03 -3.96
C LYS A 118 26.31 1.24 -5.14
N ASN A 119 25.53 1.05 -6.18
CA ASN A 119 25.89 0.24 -7.33
C ASN A 119 27.08 0.87 -8.09
N LYS A 120 28.11 0.10 -8.33
CA LYS A 120 29.36 0.56 -8.97
C LYS A 120 29.19 0.82 -10.45
N GLU A 121 28.41 0.00 -11.14
CA GLU A 121 28.12 0.14 -12.57
C GLU A 121 27.42 1.48 -12.85
N LEU A 122 26.32 1.77 -12.14
CA LEU A 122 25.59 3.03 -12.26
C LEU A 122 26.47 4.24 -11.90
N ARG A 123 27.31 4.12 -10.88
CA ARG A 123 28.26 5.19 -10.52
C ARG A 123 29.30 5.42 -11.61
N ALA A 124 29.86 4.35 -12.17
CA ALA A 124 30.86 4.46 -13.24
C ALA A 124 30.26 5.08 -14.51
N ALA A 125 29.04 4.68 -14.89
CA ALA A 125 28.34 5.25 -16.04
C ALA A 125 28.09 6.77 -15.88
N LEU A 126 27.77 7.23 -14.67
CA LEU A 126 27.44 8.63 -14.40
C LEU A 126 28.63 9.54 -14.07
N ASN A 127 29.76 8.97 -13.64
CA ASN A 127 30.95 9.70 -13.23
C ASN A 127 32.16 9.46 -14.13
N GLY A 128 31.99 8.99 -15.38
CA GLY A 128 33.08 8.77 -16.31
C GLY A 128 34.06 7.69 -15.84
N ASN A 129 33.57 6.51 -15.49
CA ASN A 129 34.30 5.34 -15.00
C ASN A 129 34.81 5.41 -13.54
N ASP A 130 34.46 6.44 -12.76
CA ASP A 130 34.75 6.46 -11.32
C ASP A 130 33.59 5.84 -10.52
N SER A 131 33.69 4.57 -10.19
CA SER A 131 32.69 3.82 -9.42
C SER A 131 32.68 4.17 -7.92
N ASN A 132 33.68 4.88 -7.41
CA ASN A 132 33.79 5.23 -5.99
C ASN A 132 33.13 6.58 -5.68
N ALA A 133 33.02 7.48 -6.64
CA ALA A 133 32.42 8.78 -6.43
C ALA A 133 30.90 8.65 -6.15
N PRO A 134 30.37 9.34 -5.13
CA PRO A 134 28.94 9.31 -4.85
C PRO A 134 28.13 10.00 -5.95
N VAL A 135 26.98 9.43 -6.30
CA VAL A 135 26.07 9.98 -7.30
C VAL A 135 24.78 10.47 -6.61
N ARG A 136 24.26 11.60 -7.10
CA ARG A 136 22.99 12.14 -6.62
C ARG A 136 21.83 11.27 -7.13
N GLU A 137 20.84 11.07 -6.28
CA GLU A 137 19.61 10.34 -6.60
C GLU A 137 18.95 10.80 -7.90
N SER A 138 18.86 12.11 -8.11
CA SER A 138 18.26 12.70 -9.32
C SER A 138 18.98 12.31 -10.61
N LYS A 139 20.31 12.13 -10.57
CA LYS A 139 21.07 11.70 -11.74
C LYS A 139 20.81 10.22 -12.09
N ILE A 140 20.70 9.36 -11.08
CA ILE A 140 20.37 7.95 -11.31
C ILE A 140 18.96 7.82 -11.88
N LYS A 141 17.99 8.56 -11.35
CA LYS A 141 16.63 8.58 -11.89
C LYS A 141 16.58 9.05 -13.33
N ALA A 142 17.26 10.15 -13.64
CA ALA A 142 17.34 10.68 -15.00
C ALA A 142 17.99 9.67 -15.96
N TYR A 143 19.07 9.03 -15.56
CA TYR A 143 19.75 8.01 -16.36
C TYR A 143 18.86 6.84 -16.70
N ILE A 144 18.15 6.26 -15.70
CA ILE A 144 17.24 5.13 -15.93
C ILE A 144 16.04 5.56 -16.77
N GLN A 145 15.54 6.77 -16.59
CA GLN A 145 14.46 7.32 -17.41
C GLN A 145 14.89 7.53 -18.86
N GLU A 146 16.10 8.00 -19.11
CA GLU A 146 16.64 8.24 -20.45
C GLU A 146 16.97 6.92 -21.17
N GLU A 147 17.54 5.94 -20.47
CA GLU A 147 18.00 4.69 -21.08
C GLU A 147 16.91 3.63 -21.21
N LEU A 148 16.00 3.54 -20.24
CA LEU A 148 14.99 2.47 -20.16
C LEU A 148 13.55 2.97 -20.28
N ASP A 149 13.33 4.28 -20.40
CA ASP A 149 11.99 4.93 -20.35
C ASP A 149 11.20 4.54 -19.08
N LEU A 150 11.90 4.38 -17.94
CA LEU A 150 11.34 3.89 -16.70
C LEU A 150 11.38 4.93 -15.58
N GLU A 151 10.21 5.40 -15.13
CA GLU A 151 10.09 6.28 -13.98
C GLU A 151 10.05 5.49 -12.69
N ILE A 152 11.04 5.69 -11.79
CA ILE A 152 11.11 4.99 -10.50
C ILE A 152 10.63 5.90 -9.38
N VAL A 153 9.62 5.45 -8.65
CA VAL A 153 9.05 6.12 -7.48
C VAL A 153 9.36 5.32 -6.21
N LYS A 154 10.02 5.97 -5.24
CA LYS A 154 10.20 5.39 -3.90
C LYS A 154 8.89 5.45 -3.12
N TYR A 155 8.46 4.33 -2.61
CA TYR A 155 7.30 4.27 -1.74
C TYR A 155 7.75 4.13 -0.28
N THR A 156 7.55 5.21 0.50
CA THR A 156 8.07 5.32 1.87
C THR A 156 7.00 5.29 2.95
N LYS A 157 5.72 5.21 2.54
CA LYS A 157 4.63 5.18 3.50
C LYS A 157 4.67 3.91 4.34
N LYS A 158 4.19 4.05 5.58
CA LYS A 158 4.04 2.96 6.54
C LYS A 158 2.64 2.96 7.12
N TYR A 159 2.21 1.82 7.61
CA TYR A 159 0.99 1.67 8.38
C TYR A 159 1.29 1.03 9.73
N LYS A 160 0.38 1.20 10.68
CA LYS A 160 0.45 0.51 11.98
C LYS A 160 -0.56 -0.63 11.99
N ASP A 161 -0.14 -1.76 12.52
CA ASP A 161 -1.04 -2.87 12.82
C ASP A 161 -1.82 -2.63 14.12
N GLU A 162 -2.67 -3.60 14.50
CA GLU A 162 -3.47 -3.56 15.72
C GLU A 162 -2.62 -3.54 17.00
N ALA A 163 -1.40 -4.07 16.93
CA ALA A 163 -0.43 -4.04 18.03
C ALA A 163 0.36 -2.73 18.09
N GLY A 164 0.16 -1.81 17.13
CA GLY A 164 0.86 -0.54 17.03
C GLY A 164 2.25 -0.63 16.41
N VAL A 165 2.59 -1.77 15.79
CA VAL A 165 3.87 -1.98 15.10
C VAL A 165 3.82 -1.34 13.71
N ASP A 166 4.90 -0.64 13.34
CA ASP A 166 5.03 -0.02 12.03
C ASP A 166 5.44 -1.04 10.96
N HIS A 167 4.67 -1.14 9.89
CA HIS A 167 4.95 -1.95 8.71
C HIS A 167 5.09 -1.08 7.47
N GLN A 168 5.91 -1.52 6.51
CA GLN A 168 5.98 -0.91 5.19
C GLN A 168 4.85 -1.47 4.32
N PHE A 169 4.36 -0.66 3.37
CA PHE A 169 3.40 -1.14 2.36
C PHE A 169 4.08 -1.95 1.26
N ILE A 170 5.35 -1.67 0.98
CA ILE A 170 6.18 -2.41 0.04
C ILE A 170 7.35 -2.99 0.83
N ASP A 171 7.50 -4.29 0.77
CA ASP A 171 8.59 -4.98 1.44
C ASP A 171 9.96 -4.59 0.88
N ASP A 172 10.97 -4.72 1.72
CA ASP A 172 12.34 -4.53 1.28
C ASP A 172 12.74 -5.63 0.30
N ASP A 173 13.68 -5.29 -0.56
CA ASP A 173 14.22 -6.21 -1.56
C ASP A 173 13.21 -6.62 -2.67
N VAL A 174 12.09 -5.90 -2.80
CA VAL A 174 11.12 -6.03 -3.89
C VAL A 174 11.19 -4.81 -4.81
N PHE A 175 11.25 -5.06 -6.12
CA PHE A 175 11.20 -4.05 -7.17
C PHE A 175 10.12 -4.43 -8.17
N VAL A 176 9.14 -3.55 -8.38
CA VAL A 176 8.00 -3.85 -9.24
C VAL A 176 7.95 -2.89 -10.41
N MET A 177 7.82 -3.43 -11.62
CA MET A 177 7.67 -2.68 -12.86
C MET A 177 6.26 -2.87 -13.41
N PHE A 178 5.62 -1.80 -13.89
CA PHE A 178 4.26 -1.80 -14.37
C PHE A 178 4.00 -0.70 -15.42
N PRO A 179 2.97 -0.85 -16.28
CA PRO A 179 2.66 0.15 -17.31
C PRO A 179 2.10 1.43 -16.69
N SER A 180 2.09 2.49 -17.49
CA SER A 180 1.37 3.73 -17.17
C SER A 180 -0.16 3.51 -17.21
N GLY A 181 -0.90 4.33 -16.48
CA GLY A 181 -2.36 4.26 -16.46
C GLY A 181 -2.92 3.51 -15.24
N THR A 182 -4.13 2.99 -15.39
CA THR A 182 -4.88 2.31 -14.34
C THR A 182 -4.60 0.82 -14.39
N LEU A 183 -4.08 0.24 -13.31
CA LEU A 183 -3.78 -1.20 -13.22
C LEU A 183 -5.00 -2.04 -12.87
N GLY A 184 -6.06 -1.41 -12.37
CA GLY A 184 -7.29 -2.07 -11.97
C GLY A 184 -8.25 -1.11 -11.27
N THR A 185 -9.39 -1.62 -10.87
CA THR A 185 -10.50 -0.87 -10.29
C THR A 185 -10.71 -1.25 -8.82
N SER A 186 -11.19 -0.32 -8.03
CA SER A 186 -11.54 -0.57 -6.62
C SER A 186 -13.03 -0.85 -6.50
N TRP A 187 -13.38 -2.06 -6.07
CA TRP A 187 -14.75 -2.47 -5.84
C TRP A 187 -15.13 -2.33 -4.37
N PHE A 188 -16.31 -1.78 -4.15
CA PHE A 188 -16.89 -1.59 -2.82
C PHE A 188 -18.19 -2.35 -2.72
N GLY A 189 -18.36 -3.12 -1.66
CA GLY A 189 -19.60 -3.79 -1.32
C GLY A 189 -20.43 -2.99 -0.32
N THR A 190 -21.71 -3.32 -0.22
CA THR A 190 -22.60 -2.79 0.82
C THR A 190 -22.32 -3.53 2.11
N THR A 191 -22.01 -2.82 3.18
CA THR A 191 -21.77 -3.42 4.49
C THR A 191 -23.10 -3.88 5.12
N PRO A 192 -23.11 -4.90 6.00
CA PRO A 192 -24.31 -5.30 6.72
C PRO A 192 -24.96 -4.14 7.49
N GLU A 193 -24.14 -3.28 8.11
CA GLU A 193 -24.60 -2.10 8.83
C GLU A 193 -25.32 -1.12 7.91
N GLN A 194 -24.86 -0.94 6.70
CA GLN A 194 -25.51 -0.09 5.69
C GLN A 194 -26.84 -0.71 5.23
N SER A 195 -26.90 -2.04 5.11
CA SER A 195 -28.12 -2.77 4.76
C SER A 195 -29.18 -2.67 5.87
N ASP A 196 -28.77 -2.86 7.14
CA ASP A 196 -29.66 -2.79 8.30
C ASP A 196 -30.24 -1.40 8.53
N LEU A 197 -29.48 -0.35 8.18
CA LEU A 197 -29.94 1.03 8.26
C LEU A 197 -31.08 1.36 7.31
N MET A 198 -31.10 0.74 6.15
CA MET A 198 -32.19 0.93 5.19
C MET A 198 -33.50 0.31 5.68
N THR A 199 -33.43 -0.58 6.70
CA THR A 199 -34.56 -1.38 7.20
C THR A 199 -34.88 -1.25 8.70
N GLY A 200 -34.01 -0.65 9.52
CA GLY A 200 -34.15 -0.60 10.97
C GLY A 200 -33.70 0.71 11.63
N ASN A 201 -34.25 1.00 12.82
CA ASN A 201 -33.99 2.25 13.57
C ASN A 201 -32.98 2.06 14.74
N ALA A 202 -32.19 0.99 14.76
CA ALA A 202 -31.45 0.58 15.96
C ALA A 202 -30.07 1.25 16.14
N ALA A 203 -29.47 1.84 15.11
CA ALA A 203 -28.17 2.48 15.20
C ALA A 203 -28.06 3.73 14.32
N ASN A 204 -27.28 4.73 14.77
CA ASN A 204 -26.88 5.85 13.92
C ASN A 204 -25.74 5.39 13.02
N VAL A 205 -26.00 5.30 11.74
CA VAL A 205 -24.98 4.95 10.75
C VAL A 205 -24.83 6.09 9.75
N THR A 206 -23.60 6.49 9.53
CA THR A 206 -23.23 7.52 8.55
C THR A 206 -22.33 6.91 7.49
N ILE A 207 -22.61 7.15 6.22
CA ILE A 207 -21.71 6.78 5.12
C ILE A 207 -20.79 7.98 4.90
N THR A 208 -19.52 7.83 5.29
CA THR A 208 -18.56 8.94 5.28
C THR A 208 -17.65 8.90 4.05
N ASP A 209 -17.39 7.73 3.49
CA ASP A 209 -16.55 7.52 2.31
C ASP A 209 -17.15 6.40 1.46
N THR A 210 -16.79 6.28 0.18
CA THR A 210 -17.35 5.23 -0.69
C THR A 210 -17.12 3.85 -0.05
N GLY A 211 -18.21 3.13 0.24
CA GLY A 211 -18.18 1.77 0.81
C GLY A 211 -17.70 1.70 2.26
N VAL A 212 -17.68 2.82 3.00
CA VAL A 212 -17.30 2.86 4.42
C VAL A 212 -18.49 3.33 5.25
N ALA A 213 -18.97 2.46 6.13
CA ALA A 213 -20.02 2.75 7.09
C ALA A 213 -19.43 2.99 8.49
N VAL A 214 -19.79 4.11 9.10
CA VAL A 214 -19.47 4.43 10.49
C VAL A 214 -20.74 4.21 11.31
N THR A 215 -20.70 3.31 12.26
CA THR A 215 -21.81 2.95 13.16
C THR A 215 -21.50 3.41 14.57
N THR A 216 -22.39 4.19 15.16
CA THR A 216 -22.30 4.58 16.56
C THR A 216 -23.42 3.91 17.33
N THR A 217 -23.08 3.08 18.30
CA THR A 217 -24.03 2.40 19.20
C THR A 217 -23.87 2.95 20.61
N LYS A 218 -25.00 3.09 21.30
CA LYS A 218 -25.04 3.54 22.68
C LYS A 218 -25.57 2.42 23.55
N GLU A 219 -24.75 2.00 24.50
CA GLU A 219 -25.18 1.09 25.60
C GLU A 219 -25.71 1.89 26.78
N THR A 220 -26.71 1.36 27.47
CA THR A 220 -27.36 2.07 28.57
C THR A 220 -26.88 1.63 29.96
N ASP A 221 -26.29 0.42 30.08
CA ASP A 221 -25.78 -0.09 31.34
C ASP A 221 -24.60 -1.09 31.12
N PRO A 222 -23.35 -0.71 31.42
CA PRO A 222 -22.88 0.66 31.72
C PRO A 222 -23.03 1.60 30.52
N VAL A 223 -23.24 2.89 30.78
CA VAL A 223 -23.35 3.88 29.69
C VAL A 223 -22.02 3.95 28.93
N ASN A 224 -22.07 3.51 27.69
CA ASN A 224 -20.93 3.52 26.77
C ASN A 224 -21.39 3.96 25.37
N VAL A 225 -20.45 4.49 24.59
CA VAL A 225 -20.64 4.82 23.18
C VAL A 225 -19.53 4.14 22.40
N ASP A 226 -19.92 3.19 21.54
CA ASP A 226 -19.00 2.47 20.70
C ASP A 226 -19.10 2.98 19.27
N THR A 227 -17.95 3.28 18.69
CA THR A 227 -17.84 3.67 17.27
C THR A 227 -17.14 2.56 16.50
N LYS A 228 -17.80 2.05 15.47
CA LYS A 228 -17.32 1.00 14.59
C LYS A 228 -17.23 1.52 13.16
N VAL A 229 -16.14 1.22 12.47
CA VAL A 229 -16.01 1.43 11.03
C VAL A 229 -16.01 0.08 10.33
N SER A 230 -16.90 -0.09 9.37
CA SER A 230 -17.03 -1.30 8.56
C SER A 230 -16.82 -0.96 7.10
N MET A 231 -16.09 -1.83 6.38
CA MET A 231 -15.80 -1.65 4.96
C MET A 231 -15.77 -3.02 4.28
N ILE A 232 -16.40 -3.11 3.09
CA ILE A 232 -16.23 -4.22 2.17
C ILE A 232 -15.52 -3.66 0.93
N PHE A 233 -14.31 -4.11 0.71
CA PHE A 233 -13.44 -3.60 -0.34
C PHE A 233 -12.63 -4.74 -0.97
N LEU A 234 -12.55 -4.75 -2.30
CA LEU A 234 -11.67 -5.62 -3.06
C LEU A 234 -11.09 -4.83 -4.25
N PRO A 235 -9.77 -4.68 -4.38
CA PRO A 235 -9.18 -4.14 -5.60
C PRO A 235 -9.22 -5.22 -6.69
N SER A 236 -9.60 -4.87 -7.94
CA SER A 236 -9.27 -5.69 -9.10
C SER A 236 -7.85 -5.39 -9.57
N PHE A 237 -7.24 -6.32 -10.28
CA PHE A 237 -5.91 -6.15 -10.86
C PHE A 237 -5.97 -6.62 -12.30
N GLU A 238 -6.48 -5.75 -13.18
CA GLU A 238 -6.80 -6.07 -14.57
C GLU A 238 -5.53 -6.17 -15.43
N ALA A 239 -4.48 -5.42 -15.06
CA ALA A 239 -3.19 -5.44 -15.73
C ALA A 239 -2.17 -6.38 -15.03
N ALA A 240 -2.63 -7.45 -14.40
CA ALA A 240 -1.76 -8.37 -13.65
C ALA A 240 -0.71 -9.05 -14.55
N ASP A 241 -1.04 -9.30 -15.82
CA ASP A 241 -0.15 -9.85 -16.83
C ASP A 241 0.93 -8.85 -17.34
N GLN A 242 0.76 -7.55 -17.08
CA GLN A 242 1.65 -6.49 -17.53
C GLN A 242 2.59 -5.98 -16.42
N VAL A 243 2.66 -6.71 -15.32
CA VAL A 243 3.48 -6.37 -14.17
C VAL A 243 4.62 -7.37 -14.02
N TYR A 244 5.83 -6.86 -13.75
CA TYR A 244 6.98 -7.69 -13.41
C TYR A 244 7.41 -7.44 -11.96
N ILE A 245 7.47 -8.50 -11.19
CA ILE A 245 7.90 -8.48 -9.79
C ILE A 245 9.30 -9.07 -9.73
N LEU A 246 10.27 -8.27 -9.31
CA LEU A 246 11.67 -8.67 -9.16
C LEU A 246 12.04 -8.76 -7.69
N ASP A 247 12.42 -9.95 -7.24
CA ASP A 247 13.09 -10.15 -5.95
C ASP A 247 14.57 -9.79 -6.11
N THR A 248 15.02 -8.79 -5.38
CA THR A 248 16.39 -8.27 -5.46
C THR A 248 17.36 -8.97 -4.49
N LYS A 249 16.88 -9.97 -3.75
CA LYS A 249 17.61 -10.61 -2.65
C LYS A 249 18.35 -11.88 -3.08
N GLN A 250 17.94 -12.51 -4.16
CA GLN A 250 18.34 -13.85 -4.57
C GLN A 250 18.11 -14.89 -3.45
N GLN A 251 17.25 -15.85 -3.69
CA GLN A 251 17.09 -17.03 -2.80
C GLN A 251 18.21 -18.04 -3.03
#